data_e118fb576ced8f18a8b046d249649160
#
_entry.id   e118fb576ced8f18a8b046d249649160
#
_cell.length_a   1.000
_cell.length_b   1.000
_cell.length_c   1.000
_cell.angle_alpha   90.00
_cell.angle_beta   90.00
_cell.angle_gamma   90.00
#
_symmetry.space_group_name_H-M   'P 1'
#
loop_
_entity.id
_entity.type
_entity.pdbx_description
1 polymer ?
#
loop_
_entity_poly.entity_id
_entity_poly.type
_entity_poly.pdbx_seq_one_letter_code
_entity_poly.pdbx_strand_id
1 'polypeptide(L)'
;MRPVAPKPGKRVLLERIGFIWKHLSFSQKNTFRNLFRYKKRLIMTVFGIGCTTGLMVVGFGLKDSIMNIASLQYDNIQLYDAMAALNTDETDKLDDPDKTLNEIMENESGIETFAKVSMKSMDISSGSNVRTAYTVVCKDAQALESMMVFQSRTTKKTYELTDDGVILTEQMAEALGVGEGDTVSITSGENAPVTAVVAHVMENYLMHYVYMTEGCYEKVFQTEPEYNMYWLKLNKDGRANEDALGQRLMDHDEILTVTYVSTTREMIDGMLSSLY
;
A
#
# COMPACT_ATOMS: atom_id res chain seq x y z
N MET A 1 -39.84 53.59 -38.44
CA MET A 1 -38.54 52.97 -38.10
C MET A 1 -38.36 51.71 -38.96
N ARG A 2 -37.36 51.69 -39.86
CA ARG A 2 -37.07 50.46 -40.63
C ARG A 2 -36.34 49.45 -39.70
N PRO A 3 -36.75 48.18 -39.67
CA PRO A 3 -36.03 47.19 -38.90
C PRO A 3 -34.60 47.02 -39.44
N VAL A 4 -33.61 47.10 -38.57
CA VAL A 4 -32.19 46.90 -38.90
C VAL A 4 -32.01 45.48 -39.43
N ALA A 5 -31.41 45.33 -40.62
CA ALA A 5 -31.18 44.04 -41.25
C ALA A 5 -30.34 43.13 -40.33
N PRO A 6 -30.71 41.85 -40.19
CA PRO A 6 -29.98 40.95 -39.33
C PRO A 6 -28.53 40.78 -39.82
N LYS A 7 -27.57 40.94 -38.91
CA LYS A 7 -26.14 40.81 -39.22
C LYS A 7 -25.86 39.41 -39.79
N PRO A 8 -25.09 39.31 -40.91
CA PRO A 8 -24.73 38.01 -41.48
C PRO A 8 -23.96 37.18 -40.47
N GLY A 9 -24.36 35.92 -40.30
CA GLY A 9 -23.74 35.01 -39.36
C GLY A 9 -22.26 34.73 -39.68
N LYS A 10 -21.40 34.76 -38.67
CA LYS A 10 -19.98 34.38 -38.83
C LYS A 10 -19.87 32.89 -39.18
N ARG A 11 -18.95 32.56 -40.12
CA ARG A 11 -18.66 31.15 -40.48
C ARG A 11 -18.28 30.35 -39.25
N VAL A 12 -18.85 29.15 -39.12
CA VAL A 12 -18.59 28.22 -38.05
C VAL A 12 -17.27 27.49 -38.28
N LEU A 13 -16.53 27.14 -37.22
CA LEU A 13 -15.26 26.41 -37.31
C LEU A 13 -15.36 25.13 -38.15
N LEU A 14 -16.47 24.38 -38.07
CA LEU A 14 -16.74 23.21 -38.90
C LEU A 14 -16.84 23.51 -40.41
N GLU A 15 -17.24 24.72 -40.79
CA GLU A 15 -17.26 25.14 -42.20
C GLU A 15 -15.86 25.27 -42.81
N ARG A 16 -14.81 25.40 -42.00
CA ARG A 16 -13.41 25.41 -42.43
C ARG A 16 -12.89 24.03 -42.79
N ILE A 17 -13.50 22.96 -42.22
CA ILE A 17 -13.12 21.57 -42.49
C ILE A 17 -14.02 21.06 -43.63
N GLY A 18 -13.63 21.38 -44.88
CA GLY A 18 -14.43 21.10 -46.08
C GLY A 18 -14.83 19.65 -46.27
N PHE A 19 -14.01 18.71 -45.84
CA PHE A 19 -14.28 17.25 -45.92
C PHE A 19 -15.50 16.85 -45.08
N ILE A 20 -15.56 17.28 -43.82
CA ILE A 20 -16.68 16.96 -42.89
C ILE A 20 -17.92 17.74 -43.34
N TRP A 21 -17.78 19.02 -43.73
CA TRP A 21 -18.92 19.87 -44.12
C TRP A 21 -19.65 19.39 -45.35
N LYS A 22 -18.97 18.78 -46.34
CA LYS A 22 -19.59 18.25 -47.55
C LYS A 22 -20.50 17.04 -47.29
N HIS A 23 -20.19 16.21 -46.30
CA HIS A 23 -20.96 15.01 -45.97
C HIS A 23 -22.16 15.26 -45.04
N LEU A 24 -22.32 16.47 -44.50
CA LEU A 24 -23.43 16.81 -43.62
C LEU A 24 -24.69 17.18 -44.44
N SER A 25 -25.86 16.70 -43.98
CA SER A 25 -27.17 17.07 -44.53
C SER A 25 -27.49 18.54 -44.23
N PHE A 26 -28.45 19.11 -44.98
CA PHE A 26 -28.87 20.51 -44.76
C PHE A 26 -29.36 20.75 -43.31
N SER A 27 -30.12 19.82 -42.75
CA SER A 27 -30.60 19.90 -41.38
C SER A 27 -29.47 19.93 -40.36
N GLN A 28 -28.46 19.05 -40.52
CA GLN A 28 -27.28 19.02 -39.66
C GLN A 28 -26.46 20.32 -39.75
N LYS A 29 -26.26 20.84 -40.96
CA LYS A 29 -25.59 22.14 -41.18
C LYS A 29 -26.29 23.29 -40.45
N ASN A 30 -27.63 23.32 -40.51
CA ASN A 30 -28.42 24.33 -39.82
C ASN A 30 -28.37 24.17 -38.28
N THR A 31 -28.42 22.96 -37.80
CA THR A 31 -28.26 22.63 -36.36
C THR A 31 -26.90 23.09 -35.83
N PHE A 32 -25.81 22.79 -36.54
CA PHE A 32 -24.49 23.27 -36.16
C PHE A 32 -24.37 24.81 -36.18
N ARG A 33 -24.92 25.46 -37.19
CA ARG A 33 -24.96 26.94 -37.24
C ARG A 33 -25.72 27.54 -36.06
N ASN A 34 -26.86 26.99 -35.68
CA ASN A 34 -27.64 27.43 -34.53
C ASN A 34 -26.91 27.13 -33.19
N LEU A 35 -26.30 25.98 -33.08
CA LEU A 35 -25.53 25.59 -31.89
C LEU A 35 -24.38 26.57 -31.60
N PHE A 36 -23.60 26.90 -32.64
CA PHE A 36 -22.48 27.83 -32.51
C PHE A 36 -22.91 29.31 -32.46
N ARG A 37 -24.13 29.62 -32.84
CA ARG A 37 -24.73 30.95 -32.66
C ARG A 37 -24.91 31.30 -31.20
N TYR A 38 -25.31 30.32 -30.38
CA TYR A 38 -25.54 30.47 -28.95
C TYR A 38 -24.43 29.84 -28.09
N LYS A 39 -23.19 30.19 -28.37
CA LYS A 39 -21.98 29.65 -27.76
C LYS A 39 -22.04 29.57 -26.22
N LYS A 40 -22.55 30.60 -25.54
CA LYS A 40 -22.66 30.61 -24.08
C LYS A 40 -23.55 29.48 -23.57
N ARG A 41 -24.72 29.24 -24.20
CA ARG A 41 -25.64 28.19 -23.84
C ARG A 41 -25.02 26.81 -24.13
N LEU A 42 -24.35 26.66 -25.29
CA LEU A 42 -23.64 25.41 -25.63
C LEU A 42 -22.57 25.09 -24.60
N ILE A 43 -21.71 26.07 -24.27
CA ILE A 43 -20.63 25.88 -23.29
C ILE A 43 -21.20 25.51 -21.92
N MET A 44 -22.24 26.21 -21.45
CA MET A 44 -22.87 25.89 -20.15
C MET A 44 -23.45 24.47 -20.12
N THR A 45 -24.11 24.04 -21.21
CA THR A 45 -24.68 22.69 -21.30
C THR A 45 -23.58 21.62 -21.33
N VAL A 46 -22.59 21.80 -22.20
CA VAL A 46 -21.46 20.87 -22.33
C VAL A 46 -20.66 20.79 -21.02
N PHE A 47 -20.40 21.95 -20.40
CA PHE A 47 -19.69 22.01 -19.13
C PHE A 47 -20.50 21.36 -17.99
N GLY A 48 -21.81 21.64 -17.91
CA GLY A 48 -22.67 21.04 -16.88
C GLY A 48 -22.71 19.51 -16.98
N ILE A 49 -22.99 18.98 -18.17
CA ILE A 49 -23.03 17.53 -18.41
C ILE A 49 -21.60 16.94 -18.21
N GLY A 50 -20.57 17.59 -18.76
CA GLY A 50 -19.19 17.12 -18.64
C GLY A 50 -18.69 17.07 -17.19
N CYS A 51 -18.98 18.09 -16.38
CA CYS A 51 -18.64 18.09 -14.97
C CYS A 51 -19.35 16.98 -14.20
N THR A 52 -20.66 16.81 -14.42
CA THR A 52 -21.43 15.76 -13.73
C THR A 52 -20.91 14.37 -14.08
N THR A 53 -20.70 14.11 -15.37
CA THR A 53 -20.14 12.83 -15.85
C THR A 53 -18.70 12.64 -15.34
N GLY A 54 -17.88 13.70 -15.37
CA GLY A 54 -16.52 13.68 -14.86
C GLY A 54 -16.46 13.33 -13.37
N LEU A 55 -17.31 13.94 -12.54
CA LEU A 55 -17.40 13.61 -11.11
C LEU A 55 -17.82 12.15 -10.88
N MET A 56 -18.75 11.63 -11.69
CA MET A 56 -19.14 10.22 -11.63
C MET A 56 -17.95 9.30 -11.94
N VAL A 57 -17.22 9.56 -13.02
CA VAL A 57 -16.05 8.76 -13.42
C VAL A 57 -14.96 8.82 -12.36
N VAL A 58 -14.69 9.99 -11.78
CA VAL A 58 -13.73 10.16 -10.69
C VAL A 58 -14.17 9.36 -9.46
N GLY A 59 -15.45 9.43 -9.08
CA GLY A 59 -15.97 8.69 -7.92
C GLY A 59 -15.83 7.17 -8.07
N PHE A 60 -16.25 6.62 -9.20
CA PHE A 60 -16.09 5.19 -9.48
C PHE A 60 -14.62 4.76 -9.64
N GLY A 61 -13.80 5.58 -10.31
CA GLY A 61 -12.38 5.30 -10.47
C GLY A 61 -11.61 5.30 -9.15
N LEU A 62 -11.93 6.23 -8.25
CA LEU A 62 -11.34 6.28 -6.92
C LEU A 62 -11.73 5.04 -6.10
N LYS A 63 -13.00 4.66 -6.14
CA LYS A 63 -13.48 3.42 -5.51
C LYS A 63 -12.71 2.21 -5.99
N ASP A 64 -12.66 1.98 -7.31
CA ASP A 64 -11.98 0.81 -7.88
C ASP A 64 -10.49 0.81 -7.53
N SER A 65 -9.86 1.98 -7.49
CA SER A 65 -8.46 2.12 -7.08
C SER A 65 -8.25 1.70 -5.63
N ILE A 66 -9.11 2.13 -4.70
CA ILE A 66 -8.98 1.79 -3.27
C ILE A 66 -9.24 0.30 -3.04
N MET A 67 -10.26 -0.28 -3.68
CA MET A 67 -10.53 -1.72 -3.58
C MET A 67 -9.37 -2.57 -4.12
N ASN A 68 -8.76 -2.15 -5.22
CA ASN A 68 -7.62 -2.84 -5.79
C ASN A 68 -6.38 -2.78 -4.90
N ILE A 69 -6.19 -1.70 -4.13
CA ILE A 69 -5.06 -1.57 -3.19
C ILE A 69 -5.08 -2.69 -2.15
N ALA A 70 -6.23 -2.95 -1.52
CA ALA A 70 -6.34 -4.01 -0.51
C ALA A 70 -6.01 -5.40 -1.10
N SER A 71 -6.54 -5.70 -2.29
CA SER A 71 -6.23 -6.95 -2.98
C SER A 71 -4.75 -7.05 -3.38
N LEU A 72 -4.17 -5.99 -3.96
CA LEU A 72 -2.76 -5.97 -4.33
C LEU A 72 -1.85 -6.15 -3.11
N GLN A 73 -2.18 -5.52 -1.98
CA GLN A 73 -1.39 -5.61 -0.76
C GLN A 73 -1.43 -7.01 -0.15
N TYR A 74 -2.63 -7.55 0.07
CA TYR A 74 -2.81 -8.78 0.86
C TYR A 74 -2.87 -10.07 0.04
N ASP A 75 -3.08 -10.01 -1.29
CA ASP A 75 -3.06 -11.21 -2.13
C ASP A 75 -1.71 -11.39 -2.85
N ASN A 76 -0.93 -10.30 -3.05
CA ASN A 76 0.28 -10.36 -3.86
C ASN A 76 1.56 -9.97 -3.11
N ILE A 77 1.48 -9.27 -1.98
CA ILE A 77 2.65 -8.75 -1.27
C ILE A 77 2.75 -9.34 0.14
N GLN A 78 1.73 -9.13 0.96
CA GLN A 78 1.67 -9.64 2.33
C GLN A 78 0.86 -10.94 2.36
N LEU A 79 1.54 -12.07 2.40
CA LEU A 79 0.95 -13.40 2.32
C LEU A 79 0.76 -14.06 3.68
N TYR A 80 1.12 -13.39 4.77
CA TYR A 80 0.82 -13.84 6.13
C TYR A 80 -0.65 -13.55 6.47
N ASP A 81 -1.19 -14.36 7.37
CA ASP A 81 -2.61 -14.27 7.75
C ASP A 81 -2.81 -13.58 9.12
N ALA A 82 -1.81 -13.67 10.01
CA ALA A 82 -1.92 -13.10 11.35
C ALA A 82 -0.57 -12.62 11.88
N MET A 83 -0.64 -11.75 12.89
CA MET A 83 0.49 -11.28 13.68
C MET A 83 0.18 -11.53 15.16
N ALA A 84 1.07 -12.22 15.86
CA ALA A 84 1.01 -12.44 17.29
C ALA A 84 2.07 -11.58 18.00
N ALA A 85 1.64 -10.58 18.75
CA ALA A 85 2.53 -9.74 19.54
C ALA A 85 2.92 -10.44 20.83
N LEU A 86 4.20 -10.38 21.19
CA LEU A 86 4.74 -10.99 22.39
C LEU A 86 4.57 -10.07 23.60
N ASN A 87 4.33 -10.68 24.76
CA ASN A 87 4.41 -10.04 26.05
C ASN A 87 5.87 -10.11 26.54
N THR A 88 6.63 -9.04 26.29
CA THR A 88 8.06 -8.99 26.62
C THR A 88 8.32 -9.20 28.12
N ASP A 89 7.43 -8.71 28.98
CA ASP A 89 7.56 -8.86 30.44
C ASP A 89 7.47 -10.34 30.89
N GLU A 90 6.73 -11.16 30.18
CA GLU A 90 6.61 -12.60 30.48
C GLU A 90 7.67 -13.40 29.73
N THR A 91 8.01 -13.04 28.50
CA THR A 91 9.05 -13.74 27.73
C THR A 91 10.43 -13.58 28.36
N ASP A 92 10.73 -12.44 28.97
CA ASP A 92 12.01 -12.18 29.67
C ASP A 92 12.22 -13.05 30.94
N LYS A 93 11.16 -13.69 31.45
CA LYS A 93 11.23 -14.58 32.60
C LYS A 93 11.55 -16.04 32.23
N LEU A 94 11.50 -16.36 30.92
CA LEU A 94 11.77 -17.72 30.44
C LEU A 94 13.26 -18.00 30.41
N ASP A 95 13.63 -19.25 30.75
CA ASP A 95 15.02 -19.71 30.68
C ASP A 95 15.51 -19.80 29.22
N ASP A 96 14.63 -20.19 28.29
CA ASP A 96 14.87 -20.24 26.85
C ASP A 96 13.63 -19.73 26.08
N PRO A 97 13.53 -18.40 25.89
CA PRO A 97 12.39 -17.80 25.23
C PRO A 97 12.15 -18.32 23.80
N ASP A 98 13.21 -18.49 23.03
CA ASP A 98 13.11 -18.95 21.64
C ASP A 98 12.52 -20.35 21.55
N LYS A 99 13.00 -21.26 22.38
CA LYS A 99 12.51 -22.64 22.40
C LYS A 99 11.04 -22.70 22.83
N THR A 100 10.68 -22.03 23.92
CA THR A 100 9.31 -22.03 24.45
C THR A 100 8.32 -21.44 23.45
N LEU A 101 8.64 -20.29 22.88
CA LEU A 101 7.77 -19.62 21.92
C LEU A 101 7.62 -20.42 20.61
N ASN A 102 8.70 -21.02 20.11
CA ASN A 102 8.61 -21.87 18.93
C ASN A 102 7.78 -23.13 19.22
N GLU A 103 7.92 -23.77 20.39
CA GLU A 103 7.07 -24.90 20.79
C GLU A 103 5.59 -24.52 20.84
N ILE A 104 5.24 -23.30 21.32
CA ILE A 104 3.86 -22.80 21.28
C ILE A 104 3.34 -22.73 19.84
N MET A 105 4.12 -22.14 18.93
CA MET A 105 3.72 -21.98 17.52
C MET A 105 3.63 -23.33 16.78
N GLU A 106 4.56 -24.25 17.02
CA GLU A 106 4.60 -25.59 16.40
C GLU A 106 3.46 -26.49 16.87
N ASN A 107 3.04 -26.37 18.13
CA ASN A 107 1.94 -27.17 18.70
C ASN A 107 0.55 -26.73 18.20
N GLU A 108 0.42 -25.53 17.63
CA GLU A 108 -0.85 -25.03 17.10
C GLU A 108 -1.13 -25.56 15.69
N SER A 109 -2.06 -26.50 15.60
CA SER A 109 -2.41 -27.20 14.34
C SER A 109 -2.95 -26.28 13.24
N GLY A 110 -3.39 -25.06 13.58
CA GLY A 110 -3.88 -24.05 12.64
C GLY A 110 -2.79 -23.27 11.93
N ILE A 111 -1.54 -23.34 12.39
CA ILE A 111 -0.39 -22.63 11.82
C ILE A 111 0.31 -23.50 10.78
N GLU A 112 0.55 -22.96 9.59
CA GLU A 112 1.31 -23.62 8.51
C GLU A 112 2.80 -23.33 8.62
N THR A 113 3.15 -22.05 8.82
CA THR A 113 4.51 -21.57 9.06
C THR A 113 4.48 -20.27 9.84
N PHE A 114 5.57 -19.93 10.48
CA PHE A 114 5.72 -18.71 11.26
C PHE A 114 7.11 -18.11 11.11
N ALA A 115 7.24 -16.80 11.32
CA ALA A 115 8.52 -16.10 11.39
C ALA A 115 8.56 -15.20 12.62
N LYS A 116 9.64 -15.31 13.40
CA LYS A 116 9.93 -14.41 14.52
C LYS A 116 10.51 -13.11 13.97
N VAL A 117 9.87 -11.99 14.27
CA VAL A 117 10.27 -10.66 13.78
C VAL A 117 10.38 -9.65 14.92
N SER A 118 11.27 -8.70 14.75
CA SER A 118 11.29 -7.46 15.50
C SER A 118 10.60 -6.41 14.66
N MET A 119 9.53 -5.83 15.14
CA MET A 119 8.82 -4.75 14.46
C MET A 119 8.75 -3.53 15.37
N LYS A 120 9.50 -2.48 15.01
CA LYS A 120 9.59 -1.24 15.78
C LYS A 120 9.36 -0.04 14.87
N SER A 121 8.66 0.97 15.39
CA SER A 121 8.52 2.25 14.70
C SER A 121 9.81 3.07 14.86
N MET A 122 10.39 3.49 13.73
CA MET A 122 11.64 4.25 13.68
C MET A 122 11.52 5.41 12.69
N ASP A 123 12.29 6.46 12.90
CA ASP A 123 12.37 7.56 11.96
C ASP A 123 13.49 7.33 10.96
N ILE A 124 13.13 7.40 9.68
CA ILE A 124 14.06 7.23 8.58
C ILE A 124 14.22 8.57 7.88
N SER A 125 15.45 8.96 7.63
CA SER A 125 15.73 10.28 7.06
C SER A 125 16.78 10.24 5.94
N SER A 126 16.63 11.19 5.01
CA SER A 126 17.63 11.50 3.98
C SER A 126 17.64 13.01 3.78
N GLY A 127 18.78 13.65 4.06
CA GLY A 127 18.89 15.11 4.07
C GLY A 127 17.91 15.76 5.06
N SER A 128 16.99 16.58 4.55
CA SER A 128 15.95 17.23 5.35
C SER A 128 14.63 16.47 5.44
N ASN A 129 14.49 15.38 4.66
CA ASN A 129 13.26 14.60 4.63
C ASN A 129 13.30 13.54 5.74
N VAL A 130 12.24 13.48 6.54
CA VAL A 130 12.06 12.49 7.61
C VAL A 130 10.71 11.82 7.44
N ARG A 131 10.66 10.51 7.62
CA ARG A 131 9.43 9.71 7.61
C ARG A 131 9.54 8.63 8.68
N THR A 132 8.45 8.44 9.40
CA THR A 132 8.32 7.32 10.33
C THR A 132 7.91 6.07 9.56
N ALA A 133 8.56 4.94 9.83
CA ALA A 133 8.28 3.65 9.25
C ALA A 133 8.39 2.52 10.29
N TYR A 134 7.74 1.39 9.99
CA TYR A 134 7.99 0.17 10.72
C TYR A 134 9.25 -0.49 10.19
N THR A 135 10.27 -0.61 11.03
CA THR A 135 11.45 -1.41 10.75
C THR A 135 11.17 -2.84 11.16
N VAL A 136 11.23 -3.74 10.20
CA VAL A 136 10.98 -5.18 10.37
C VAL A 136 12.28 -5.92 10.19
N VAL A 137 12.73 -6.58 11.26
CA VAL A 137 13.93 -7.42 11.28
C VAL A 137 13.50 -8.87 11.46
N CYS A 138 13.92 -9.74 10.57
CA CYS A 138 13.61 -11.17 10.67
C CYS A 138 14.82 -11.97 11.12
N LYS A 139 14.55 -12.97 11.97
CA LYS A 139 15.54 -13.96 12.40
C LYS A 139 15.82 -14.98 11.29
N ASP A 140 14.76 -15.41 10.60
CA ASP A 140 14.81 -16.32 9.47
C ASP A 140 14.27 -15.63 8.20
N ALA A 141 15.19 -15.26 7.31
CA ALA A 141 14.85 -14.59 6.05
C ALA A 141 13.98 -15.48 5.14
N GLN A 142 14.23 -16.81 5.11
CA GLN A 142 13.45 -17.73 4.26
C GLN A 142 12.00 -17.86 4.75
N ALA A 143 11.81 -17.95 6.07
CA ALA A 143 10.47 -17.95 6.64
C ALA A 143 9.71 -16.67 6.31
N LEU A 144 10.36 -15.50 6.41
CA LEU A 144 9.74 -14.22 6.05
C LEU A 144 9.43 -14.12 4.54
N GLU A 145 10.34 -14.55 3.67
CA GLU A 145 10.15 -14.58 2.21
C GLU A 145 9.01 -15.51 1.77
N SER A 146 8.66 -16.52 2.57
CA SER A 146 7.48 -17.35 2.33
C SER A 146 6.16 -16.62 2.60
N MET A 147 6.20 -15.53 3.36
CA MET A 147 5.05 -14.73 3.82
C MET A 147 5.01 -13.31 3.23
N MET A 148 6.09 -12.88 2.58
CA MET A 148 6.21 -11.57 1.95
C MET A 148 6.83 -11.71 0.56
N VAL A 149 6.31 -10.94 -0.40
CA VAL A 149 6.89 -10.86 -1.75
C VAL A 149 7.62 -9.54 -1.89
N PHE A 150 8.94 -9.59 -1.85
CA PHE A 150 9.81 -8.45 -2.11
C PHE A 150 10.01 -8.32 -3.62
N GLN A 151 9.29 -7.41 -4.27
CA GLN A 151 9.37 -7.24 -5.73
C GLN A 151 9.30 -5.77 -6.14
N SER A 152 9.88 -5.47 -7.31
CA SER A 152 9.70 -4.17 -7.97
C SER A 152 8.30 -4.06 -8.58
N ARG A 153 7.61 -2.95 -8.36
CA ARG A 153 6.29 -2.69 -8.96
C ARG A 153 6.33 -2.67 -10.48
N THR A 154 7.38 -2.10 -11.06
CA THR A 154 7.49 -1.86 -12.50
C THR A 154 8.02 -3.07 -13.26
N THR A 155 9.08 -3.71 -12.75
CA THR A 155 9.76 -4.82 -13.45
C THR A 155 9.27 -6.19 -13.00
N LYS A 156 8.56 -6.28 -11.88
CA LYS A 156 8.14 -7.53 -11.22
C LYS A 156 9.33 -8.45 -10.88
N LYS A 157 10.54 -7.91 -10.87
CA LYS A 157 11.72 -8.62 -10.39
C LYS A 157 11.58 -8.80 -8.87
N THR A 158 11.78 -10.03 -8.41
CA THR A 158 11.83 -10.37 -6.99
C THR A 158 13.22 -10.13 -6.42
N TYR A 159 13.26 -9.80 -5.14
CA TYR A 159 14.48 -9.58 -4.37
C TYR A 159 14.52 -10.54 -3.19
N GLU A 160 15.71 -10.89 -2.78
CA GLU A 160 15.98 -11.63 -1.54
C GLU A 160 16.46 -10.66 -0.46
N LEU A 161 16.14 -10.96 0.79
CA LEU A 161 16.68 -10.23 1.93
C LEU A 161 18.13 -10.67 2.16
N THR A 162 19.05 -9.72 2.14
CA THR A 162 20.47 -9.96 2.35
C THR A 162 21.04 -9.04 3.43
N ASP A 163 22.21 -9.36 3.91
CA ASP A 163 22.92 -8.52 4.88
C ASP A 163 23.57 -7.27 4.26
N ASP A 164 23.43 -7.04 2.96
CA ASP A 164 24.10 -5.96 2.25
C ASP A 164 23.39 -4.61 2.40
N GLY A 165 22.15 -4.62 2.86
CA GLY A 165 21.40 -3.39 3.07
C GLY A 165 19.91 -3.63 3.39
N VAL A 166 19.16 -2.55 3.37
CA VAL A 166 17.74 -2.55 3.72
C VAL A 166 16.87 -2.51 2.46
N ILE A 167 15.68 -3.10 2.53
CA ILE A 167 14.63 -2.94 1.51
C ILE A 167 13.63 -1.90 1.99
N LEU A 168 13.46 -0.83 1.21
CA LEU A 168 12.47 0.22 1.47
C LEU A 168 11.21 0.02 0.65
N THR A 169 10.07 0.44 1.18
CA THR A 169 8.85 0.57 0.39
C THR A 169 8.94 1.75 -0.59
N GLU A 170 8.37 1.60 -1.80
CA GLU A 170 8.46 2.57 -2.91
C GLU A 170 8.03 3.98 -2.50
N GLN A 171 6.87 4.10 -1.84
CA GLN A 171 6.36 5.40 -1.39
C GLN A 171 7.29 6.10 -0.40
N MET A 172 7.99 5.30 0.42
CA MET A 172 8.97 5.82 1.36
C MET A 172 10.22 6.29 0.65
N ALA A 173 10.76 5.50 -0.26
CA ALA A 173 11.91 5.86 -1.08
C ALA A 173 11.66 7.16 -1.87
N GLU A 174 10.47 7.29 -2.49
CA GLU A 174 10.04 8.54 -3.15
C GLU A 174 9.95 9.73 -2.18
N ALA A 175 9.35 9.54 -1.01
CA ALA A 175 9.19 10.61 -0.02
C ALA A 175 10.51 11.09 0.59
N LEU A 176 11.51 10.22 0.65
CA LEU A 176 12.87 10.54 1.10
C LEU A 176 13.77 11.04 -0.05
N GLY A 177 13.39 10.77 -1.30
CA GLY A 177 14.18 11.10 -2.48
C GLY A 177 15.40 10.21 -2.65
N VAL A 178 15.30 8.91 -2.30
CA VAL A 178 16.37 7.92 -2.36
C VAL A 178 16.01 6.76 -3.27
N GLY A 179 17.01 6.07 -3.79
CA GLY A 179 16.92 4.87 -4.60
C GLY A 179 17.87 3.77 -4.17
N GLU A 180 17.94 2.69 -4.96
CA GLU A 180 18.90 1.60 -4.73
C GLU A 180 20.34 2.12 -4.79
N GLY A 181 21.16 1.74 -3.81
CA GLY A 181 22.54 2.17 -3.63
C GLY A 181 22.73 3.45 -2.81
N ASP A 182 21.66 4.21 -2.55
CA ASP A 182 21.73 5.37 -1.68
C ASP A 182 21.78 4.96 -0.20
N THR A 183 22.04 5.93 0.68
CA THR A 183 22.05 5.71 2.13
C THR A 183 20.93 6.46 2.81
N VAL A 184 20.35 5.84 3.84
CA VAL A 184 19.37 6.44 4.72
C VAL A 184 19.88 6.44 6.16
N SER A 185 19.42 7.39 6.94
CA SER A 185 19.68 7.46 8.37
C SER A 185 18.47 6.95 9.13
N ILE A 186 18.68 6.00 10.04
CA ILE A 186 17.65 5.37 10.86
C ILE A 186 17.83 5.81 12.31
N THR A 187 16.77 6.29 12.93
CA THR A 187 16.77 6.75 14.34
C THR A 187 15.72 5.98 15.12
N SER A 188 16.13 5.31 16.19
CA SER A 188 15.25 4.59 17.11
C SER A 188 15.07 5.40 18.39
N GLY A 189 13.92 6.04 18.55
CA GLY A 189 13.63 6.90 19.71
C GLY A 189 14.63 8.05 19.86
N GLU A 190 15.26 8.16 21.03
CA GLU A 190 16.25 9.20 21.34
C GLU A 190 17.70 8.78 21.02
N ASN A 191 17.90 7.60 20.41
CA ASN A 191 19.23 7.13 20.09
C ASN A 191 19.88 7.94 18.94
N ALA A 192 21.20 7.87 18.87
CA ALA A 192 21.92 8.46 17.76
C ALA A 192 21.52 7.81 16.42
N PRO A 193 21.40 8.59 15.33
CA PRO A 193 21.07 8.05 14.03
C PRO A 193 22.19 7.13 13.52
N VAL A 194 21.79 6.01 12.93
CA VAL A 194 22.68 5.05 12.26
C VAL A 194 22.41 5.07 10.76
N THR A 195 23.40 4.69 9.94
CA THR A 195 23.30 4.74 8.49
C THR A 195 23.17 3.34 7.91
N ALA A 196 22.22 3.15 7.01
CA ALA A 196 22.02 1.91 6.25
C ALA A 196 21.99 2.19 4.74
N VAL A 197 22.48 1.23 3.95
CA VAL A 197 22.43 1.28 2.48
C VAL A 197 21.08 0.73 2.03
N VAL A 198 20.44 1.38 1.06
CA VAL A 198 19.23 0.90 0.40
C VAL A 198 19.62 -0.15 -0.63
N ALA A 199 19.41 -1.43 -0.32
CA ALA A 199 19.69 -2.51 -1.26
C ALA A 199 18.64 -2.54 -2.37
N HIS A 200 17.36 -2.49 -2.01
CA HIS A 200 16.25 -2.55 -2.95
C HIS A 200 15.09 -1.66 -2.54
N VAL A 201 14.24 -1.33 -3.54
CA VAL A 201 12.97 -0.62 -3.35
C VAL A 201 11.85 -1.54 -3.82
N MET A 202 10.90 -1.84 -2.92
CA MET A 202 9.83 -2.79 -3.16
C MET A 202 8.46 -2.14 -3.34
N GLU A 203 7.60 -2.82 -4.09
CA GLU A 203 6.18 -2.53 -4.20
C GLU A 203 5.48 -2.65 -2.84
N ASN A 204 4.77 -1.62 -2.41
CA ASN A 204 3.94 -1.64 -1.21
C ASN A 204 2.91 -0.51 -1.30
N TYR A 205 1.69 -0.75 -0.79
CA TYR A 205 0.58 0.20 -0.92
C TYR A 205 0.08 0.75 0.41
N LEU A 206 0.31 0.02 1.49
CA LEU A 206 -0.16 0.39 2.83
C LEU A 206 1.02 0.50 3.78
N MET A 207 1.06 1.59 4.53
CA MET A 207 2.11 1.89 5.51
C MET A 207 3.51 2.03 4.89
N HIS A 208 4.48 2.39 5.72
CA HIS A 208 5.88 2.49 5.36
C HIS A 208 6.66 1.45 6.13
N TYR A 209 7.45 0.66 5.41
CA TYR A 209 8.28 -0.37 6.01
C TYR A 209 9.73 -0.28 5.55
N VAL A 210 10.62 -0.72 6.44
CA VAL A 210 12.03 -0.99 6.18
C VAL A 210 12.28 -2.43 6.61
N TYR A 211 12.66 -3.27 5.67
CA TYR A 211 12.95 -4.68 5.92
C TYR A 211 14.45 -4.92 5.94
N MET A 212 14.93 -5.74 6.87
CA MET A 212 16.32 -6.15 6.97
C MET A 212 16.46 -7.50 7.65
N THR A 213 17.57 -8.18 7.38
CA THR A 213 17.96 -9.39 8.11
C THR A 213 18.53 -9.05 9.48
N GLU A 214 18.61 -10.04 10.38
CA GLU A 214 19.29 -9.92 11.66
C GLU A 214 20.75 -9.46 11.46
N GLY A 215 21.48 -10.09 10.51
CA GLY A 215 22.87 -9.72 10.24
C GLY A 215 23.06 -8.31 9.70
N CYS A 216 22.10 -7.80 8.90
CA CYS A 216 22.08 -6.39 8.48
C CYS A 216 21.83 -5.47 9.68
N TYR A 217 20.87 -5.81 10.55
CA TYR A 217 20.56 -5.03 11.75
C TYR A 217 21.78 -4.92 12.68
N GLU A 218 22.44 -6.04 12.98
CA GLU A 218 23.63 -6.06 13.82
C GLU A 218 24.78 -5.22 13.25
N LYS A 219 24.98 -5.26 11.92
CA LYS A 219 25.97 -4.40 11.25
C LYS A 219 25.68 -2.91 11.40
N VAL A 220 24.39 -2.54 11.30
CA VAL A 220 23.93 -1.15 11.32
C VAL A 220 23.84 -0.60 12.75
N PHE A 221 23.22 -1.36 13.66
CA PHE A 221 22.94 -0.90 15.03
C PHE A 221 23.98 -1.33 16.07
N GLN A 222 24.86 -2.26 15.76
CA GLN A 222 25.87 -2.84 16.65
C GLN A 222 25.29 -3.49 17.91
N THR A 223 24.04 -3.96 17.80
CA THR A 223 23.29 -4.66 18.87
C THR A 223 22.40 -5.73 18.21
N GLU A 224 22.03 -6.73 19.00
CA GLU A 224 21.02 -7.70 18.57
C GLU A 224 19.63 -7.08 18.52
N PRO A 225 18.73 -7.49 17.59
CA PRO A 225 17.36 -7.05 17.56
C PRO A 225 16.54 -7.68 18.68
N GLU A 226 15.67 -6.89 19.30
CA GLU A 226 14.68 -7.41 20.25
C GLU A 226 13.44 -7.87 19.48
N TYR A 227 13.21 -9.18 19.49
CA TYR A 227 12.06 -9.80 18.84
C TYR A 227 10.81 -9.63 19.69
N ASN A 228 9.76 -9.07 19.10
CA ASN A 228 8.52 -8.72 19.80
C ASN A 228 7.26 -9.26 19.13
N MET A 229 7.39 -10.05 18.06
CA MET A 229 6.25 -10.48 17.26
C MET A 229 6.53 -11.77 16.50
N TYR A 230 5.48 -12.54 16.25
CA TYR A 230 5.47 -13.59 15.22
C TYR A 230 4.52 -13.22 14.10
N TRP A 231 4.95 -13.39 12.87
CA TRP A 231 4.07 -13.40 11.71
C TRP A 231 3.70 -14.84 11.40
N LEU A 232 2.41 -15.08 11.16
CA LEU A 232 1.84 -16.40 11.04
C LEU A 232 1.17 -16.57 9.68
N LYS A 233 1.49 -17.67 9.02
CA LYS A 233 0.73 -18.15 7.88
C LYS A 233 -0.13 -19.31 8.34
N LEU A 234 -1.42 -19.21 8.11
CA LEU A 234 -2.39 -20.18 8.57
C LEU A 234 -2.72 -21.19 7.47
N ASN A 235 -2.94 -22.44 7.87
CA ASN A 235 -3.52 -23.44 7.00
C ASN A 235 -5.05 -23.22 6.87
N LYS A 236 -5.73 -24.10 6.11
CA LYS A 236 -7.18 -23.96 5.86
C LYS A 236 -8.00 -24.02 7.15
N ASP A 237 -7.62 -24.87 8.10
CA ASP A 237 -8.33 -25.02 9.37
C ASP A 237 -8.10 -23.79 10.27
N GLY A 238 -6.89 -23.26 10.30
CA GLY A 238 -6.55 -22.03 11.00
C GLY A 238 -7.33 -20.82 10.50
N ARG A 239 -7.40 -20.62 9.19
CA ARG A 239 -8.20 -19.55 8.55
C ARG A 239 -9.70 -19.71 8.79
N ALA A 240 -10.20 -20.95 8.88
CA ALA A 240 -11.62 -21.19 9.16
C ALA A 240 -11.99 -20.94 10.64
N ASN A 241 -11.01 -20.96 11.56
CA ASN A 241 -11.22 -20.88 12.99
C ASN A 241 -10.30 -19.85 13.68
N GLU A 242 -10.10 -18.68 13.04
CA GLU A 242 -9.18 -17.61 13.51
C GLU A 242 -9.45 -17.23 14.98
N ASP A 243 -10.72 -16.98 15.35
CA ASP A 243 -11.07 -16.60 16.72
C ASP A 243 -10.66 -17.64 17.77
N ALA A 244 -10.90 -18.93 17.49
CA ALA A 244 -10.54 -20.01 18.40
C ALA A 244 -9.03 -20.21 18.48
N LEU A 245 -8.31 -20.04 17.35
CA LEU A 245 -6.85 -20.07 17.31
C LEU A 245 -6.27 -18.90 18.12
N GLY A 246 -6.79 -17.68 17.92
CA GLY A 246 -6.35 -16.50 18.65
C GLY A 246 -6.55 -16.64 20.15
N GLN A 247 -7.68 -17.20 20.58
CA GLN A 247 -7.94 -17.45 22.00
C GLN A 247 -6.92 -18.45 22.59
N ARG A 248 -6.65 -19.59 21.92
CA ARG A 248 -5.67 -20.56 22.39
C ARG A 248 -4.26 -19.98 22.45
N LEU A 249 -3.88 -19.16 21.47
CA LEU A 249 -2.58 -18.46 21.52
C LEU A 249 -2.53 -17.46 22.68
N MET A 250 -3.59 -16.70 22.93
CA MET A 250 -3.65 -15.74 24.03
C MET A 250 -3.90 -16.38 25.41
N ASP A 251 -4.18 -17.69 25.49
CA ASP A 251 -4.18 -18.44 26.75
C ASP A 251 -2.76 -18.65 27.29
N HIS A 252 -1.71 -18.43 26.46
CA HIS A 252 -0.31 -18.37 26.90
C HIS A 252 0.04 -16.95 27.34
N ASP A 253 0.59 -16.80 28.53
CA ASP A 253 0.94 -15.50 29.12
C ASP A 253 1.97 -14.72 28.27
N GLU A 254 2.77 -15.43 27.46
CA GLU A 254 3.78 -14.90 26.55
C GLU A 254 3.20 -14.20 25.31
N ILE A 255 1.93 -14.42 25.00
CA ILE A 255 1.26 -13.83 23.83
C ILE A 255 0.32 -12.72 24.28
N LEU A 256 0.65 -11.50 23.94
CA LEU A 256 -0.14 -10.32 24.32
C LEU A 256 -1.43 -10.19 23.53
N THR A 257 -1.36 -10.35 22.20
CA THR A 257 -2.52 -10.23 21.30
C THR A 257 -2.22 -10.86 19.96
N VAL A 258 -3.30 -11.28 19.27
CA VAL A 258 -3.24 -11.77 17.89
C VAL A 258 -4.11 -10.89 17.01
N THR A 259 -3.56 -10.40 15.90
CA THR A 259 -4.26 -9.56 14.91
C THR A 259 -4.29 -10.28 13.58
N TYR A 260 -5.46 -10.38 12.95
CA TYR A 260 -5.67 -11.04 11.67
C TYR A 260 -5.75 -10.06 10.50
N VAL A 261 -5.19 -10.44 9.37
CA VAL A 261 -5.29 -9.69 8.11
C VAL A 261 -6.73 -9.67 7.60
N SER A 262 -7.50 -10.75 7.82
CA SER A 262 -8.93 -10.84 7.53
C SER A 262 -9.72 -9.69 8.17
N THR A 263 -9.49 -9.43 9.45
CA THR A 263 -10.13 -8.32 10.18
C THR A 263 -9.80 -6.95 9.57
N THR A 264 -8.56 -6.76 9.14
CA THR A 264 -8.14 -5.52 8.48
C THR A 264 -8.84 -5.35 7.12
N ARG A 265 -8.97 -6.43 6.35
CA ARG A 265 -9.72 -6.43 5.08
C ARG A 265 -11.20 -6.10 5.30
N GLU A 266 -11.85 -6.76 6.25
CA GLU A 266 -13.26 -6.48 6.60
C GLU A 266 -13.47 -5.02 7.03
N MET A 267 -12.53 -4.45 7.77
CA MET A 267 -12.57 -3.04 8.16
C MET A 267 -12.49 -2.11 6.93
N ILE A 268 -11.57 -2.39 5.99
CA ILE A 268 -11.44 -1.63 4.75
C ILE A 268 -12.71 -1.76 3.91
N ASP A 269 -13.24 -2.97 3.73
CA ASP A 269 -14.47 -3.23 2.99
C ASP A 269 -15.68 -2.56 3.65
N GLY A 270 -15.75 -2.59 4.98
CA GLY A 270 -16.77 -1.90 5.76
C GLY A 270 -16.72 -0.36 5.59
N MET A 271 -15.53 0.22 5.63
CA MET A 271 -15.34 1.65 5.36
C MET A 271 -15.78 2.02 3.95
N LEU A 272 -15.42 1.21 2.96
CA LEU A 272 -15.80 1.43 1.55
C LEU A 272 -17.29 1.25 1.32
N SER A 273 -17.92 0.27 1.97
CA SER A 273 -19.38 0.04 1.87
C SER A 273 -20.18 1.17 2.50
N SER A 274 -19.64 1.87 3.50
CA SER A 274 -20.30 3.03 4.13
C SER A 274 -20.32 4.29 3.25
N LEU A 275 -19.59 4.29 2.14
CA LEU A 275 -19.59 5.39 1.16
C LEU A 275 -20.73 5.25 0.11
N TYR A 276 -21.62 4.26 0.28
CA TYR A 276 -22.83 4.03 -0.52
C TYR A 276 -24.10 4.25 0.28
#